data_0072dcd805df202c3e5b920e1d18d2f6
#
_entry.id   0072dcd805df202c3e5b920e1d18d2f6
#
_cell.length_a   1.000
_cell.length_b   1.000
_cell.length_c   1.000
_cell.angle_alpha   90.00
_cell.angle_beta   90.00
_cell.angle_gamma   90.00
#
_symmetry.space_group_name_H-M   'P 1'
#
loop_
_entity.id
_entity.type
_entity.pdbx_description
1 polymer ?
#
loop_
_entity_poly.entity_id
_entity_poly.type
_entity_poly.pdbx_seq_one_letter_code
_entity_poly.pdbx_strand_id
1 'polypeptide(L)'
;MNPPNHETVPPFPSVLRPPPLPAAAKAPRKSLWLHGLLFIATALTTTAAGAFQQGANPFTDPQSLALGVPFSFTLLLILFCHEMGHYSLARWHGIQTTLPYFIPGPPFLIGTFGAVIKMNGMPRNRAALFDVGAAGPWAGMVIALPAVAIGLSWSEILPRQIGAEAPFALGTSFLFDLMGTLVLGVDLDEVDVMLHPVAVAGWFGFFVTFLNLLPVGQLDGGHVAYALLGDRHRLVSRGFLVVLISLYFLPGGWNGWLLWALLLFFVLRVDHPDTVDRDTPLDRKRRALAWATVVIFFATFMPVPFVINETPTSPAEPRYERRYRGPQEKLLEVQLAPRPASRSIMGDR
;
A
#
# COMPACT_ATOMS: atom_id res chain seq x y z
N MET A 1 21.50 83.37 -6.24
CA MET A 1 21.18 82.11 -5.58
C MET A 1 20.40 81.25 -6.60
N ASN A 2 21.04 80.23 -7.17
CA ASN A 2 20.39 79.28 -8.11
C ASN A 2 19.72 78.21 -7.30
N PRO A 3 18.52 77.77 -7.66
CA PRO A 3 17.87 76.66 -6.97
C PRO A 3 18.58 75.31 -7.32
N PRO A 4 18.55 74.33 -6.40
CA PRO A 4 19.25 73.06 -6.59
C PRO A 4 18.58 72.20 -7.71
N ASN A 5 19.42 71.60 -8.56
CA ASN A 5 19.05 70.65 -9.60
C ASN A 5 18.31 69.46 -8.98
N HIS A 6 17.08 69.24 -9.37
CA HIS A 6 16.38 67.97 -9.14
C HIS A 6 16.99 66.90 -10.04
N GLU A 7 17.81 66.03 -9.48
CA GLU A 7 18.23 64.80 -10.14
C GLU A 7 16.97 63.92 -10.40
N THR A 8 16.65 63.74 -11.68
CA THR A 8 15.59 62.84 -12.08
C THR A 8 16.04 61.40 -11.82
N VAL A 9 15.40 60.74 -10.85
CA VAL A 9 15.58 59.33 -10.60
C VAL A 9 15.20 58.56 -11.87
N PRO A 10 16.07 57.66 -12.41
CA PRO A 10 15.74 56.91 -13.61
C PRO A 10 14.53 56.00 -13.33
N PRO A 11 13.63 55.84 -14.32
CA PRO A 11 12.47 54.98 -14.12
C PRO A 11 12.93 53.54 -13.86
N PHE A 12 12.32 52.88 -12.85
CA PHE A 12 12.56 51.49 -12.53
C PHE A 12 12.43 50.60 -13.80
N PRO A 13 13.34 49.67 -14.04
CA PRO A 13 13.27 48.76 -15.15
C PRO A 13 11.91 48.08 -15.13
N SER A 14 11.15 48.17 -16.22
CA SER A 14 9.87 47.49 -16.42
C SER A 14 10.04 46.03 -16.05
N VAL A 15 9.31 45.58 -15.01
CA VAL A 15 9.25 44.16 -14.60
C VAL A 15 9.03 43.33 -15.86
N LEU A 16 10.06 42.63 -16.29
CA LEU A 16 10.00 41.70 -17.44
C LEU A 16 8.87 40.74 -17.14
N ARG A 17 7.77 40.86 -17.90
CA ARG A 17 6.74 39.81 -17.90
C ARG A 17 7.45 38.50 -18.18
N PRO A 18 7.29 37.46 -17.35
CA PRO A 18 7.86 36.17 -17.69
C PRO A 18 7.36 35.76 -19.09
N PRO A 19 8.21 35.18 -19.91
CA PRO A 19 7.80 34.75 -21.26
C PRO A 19 6.57 33.85 -21.15
N PRO A 20 5.60 33.98 -22.12
CA PRO A 20 4.43 33.12 -22.14
C PRO A 20 4.91 31.65 -22.15
N LEU A 21 4.33 30.85 -21.29
CA LEU A 21 4.63 29.42 -21.25
C LEU A 21 4.40 28.84 -22.66
N PRO A 22 5.30 28.02 -23.19
CA PRO A 22 5.11 27.38 -24.47
C PRO A 22 3.78 26.65 -24.47
N ALA A 23 2.98 26.85 -25.53
CA ALA A 23 1.69 26.19 -25.68
C ALA A 23 1.86 24.68 -25.48
N ALA A 24 1.03 24.08 -24.61
CA ALA A 24 1.11 22.67 -24.31
C ALA A 24 1.10 21.85 -25.60
N ALA A 25 2.21 21.23 -25.93
CA ALA A 25 2.30 20.31 -27.04
C ALA A 25 1.24 19.21 -26.85
N LYS A 26 0.34 19.02 -27.82
CA LYS A 26 -0.65 17.96 -27.80
C LYS A 26 0.10 16.63 -27.62
N ALA A 27 -0.20 15.88 -26.56
CA ALA A 27 0.38 14.55 -26.33
C ALA A 27 0.18 13.70 -27.60
N PRO A 28 1.22 13.04 -28.11
CA PRO A 28 1.10 12.25 -29.34
C PRO A 28 0.06 11.13 -29.13
N ARG A 29 -0.87 10.99 -30.07
CA ARG A 29 -1.95 9.96 -30.06
C ARG A 29 -1.43 8.53 -29.76
N LYS A 30 -0.16 8.25 -30.05
CA LYS A 30 0.50 6.96 -29.78
C LYS A 30 0.57 6.60 -28.28
N SER A 31 0.50 7.60 -27.38
CA SER A 31 0.57 7.37 -25.94
C SER A 31 -0.73 6.79 -25.34
N LEU A 32 -1.91 7.13 -25.88
CA LEU A 32 -3.20 6.74 -25.29
C LEU A 32 -3.46 5.23 -25.38
N TRP A 33 -3.08 4.59 -26.47
CA TRP A 33 -3.29 3.15 -26.59
C TRP A 33 -2.38 2.34 -25.63
N LEU A 34 -1.17 2.85 -25.34
CA LEU A 34 -0.28 2.21 -24.37
C LEU A 34 -0.88 2.26 -22.95
N HIS A 35 -1.48 3.40 -22.55
CA HIS A 35 -2.18 3.49 -21.26
C HIS A 35 -3.34 2.48 -21.19
N GLY A 36 -4.14 2.37 -22.26
CA GLY A 36 -5.23 1.39 -22.35
C GLY A 36 -4.74 -0.05 -22.28
N LEU A 37 -3.69 -0.39 -23.03
CA LEU A 37 -3.11 -1.73 -23.04
C LEU A 37 -2.59 -2.13 -21.65
N LEU A 38 -1.82 -1.23 -21.02
CA LEU A 38 -1.26 -1.48 -19.67
C LEU A 38 -2.36 -1.59 -18.62
N PHE A 39 -3.41 -0.77 -18.74
CA PHE A 39 -4.57 -0.88 -17.85
C PHE A 39 -5.28 -2.23 -17.99
N ILE A 40 -5.55 -2.68 -19.22
CA ILE A 40 -6.19 -3.98 -19.48
C ILE A 40 -5.30 -5.13 -18.98
N ALA A 41 -3.99 -5.08 -19.27
CA ALA A 41 -3.06 -6.08 -18.78
C ALA A 41 -3.04 -6.14 -17.25
N THR A 42 -3.03 -4.97 -16.58
CA THR A 42 -3.07 -4.89 -15.12
C THR A 42 -4.40 -5.37 -14.56
N ALA A 43 -5.53 -5.07 -15.22
CA ALA A 43 -6.83 -5.57 -14.83
C ALA A 43 -6.89 -7.11 -14.89
N LEU A 44 -6.34 -7.71 -15.94
CA LEU A 44 -6.27 -9.17 -16.05
C LEU A 44 -5.39 -9.80 -14.98
N THR A 45 -4.20 -9.26 -14.75
CA THR A 45 -3.26 -9.80 -13.75
C THR A 45 -3.76 -9.61 -12.31
N THR A 46 -4.40 -8.48 -11.98
CA THR A 46 -5.02 -8.27 -10.66
C THR A 46 -6.26 -9.11 -10.45
N THR A 47 -7.06 -9.36 -11.49
CA THR A 47 -8.22 -10.27 -11.41
C THR A 47 -7.75 -11.71 -11.17
N ALA A 48 -6.70 -12.15 -11.87
CA ALA A 48 -6.10 -13.45 -11.60
C ALA A 48 -5.52 -13.54 -10.18
N ALA A 49 -4.87 -12.49 -9.70
CA ALA A 49 -4.37 -12.42 -8.32
C ALA A 49 -5.50 -12.55 -7.28
N GLY A 50 -6.62 -11.85 -7.50
CA GLY A 50 -7.79 -11.97 -6.63
C GLY A 50 -8.39 -13.37 -6.63
N ALA A 51 -8.41 -14.07 -7.77
CA ALA A 51 -8.86 -15.47 -7.84
C ALA A 51 -7.92 -16.40 -7.06
N PHE A 52 -6.60 -16.24 -7.18
CA PHE A 52 -5.63 -16.98 -6.36
C PHE A 52 -5.80 -16.76 -4.87
N GLN A 53 -6.07 -15.53 -4.43
CA GLN A 53 -6.34 -15.22 -3.01
C GLN A 53 -7.58 -15.94 -2.48
N GLN A 54 -8.55 -16.28 -3.36
CA GLN A 54 -9.73 -17.07 -3.02
C GLN A 54 -9.49 -18.61 -3.15
N GLY A 55 -8.23 -19.03 -3.28
CA GLY A 55 -7.86 -20.44 -3.41
C GLY A 55 -8.17 -21.07 -4.78
N ALA A 56 -8.59 -20.27 -5.75
CA ALA A 56 -8.92 -20.73 -7.10
C ALA A 56 -7.73 -20.56 -8.05
N ASN A 57 -7.62 -21.44 -9.05
CA ASN A 57 -6.58 -21.35 -10.07
C ASN A 57 -7.18 -20.97 -11.44
N PRO A 58 -7.11 -19.69 -11.85
CA PRO A 58 -7.71 -19.24 -13.10
C PRO A 58 -7.05 -19.79 -14.36
N PHE A 59 -5.87 -20.41 -14.27
CA PHE A 59 -5.24 -21.07 -15.41
C PHE A 59 -5.82 -22.45 -15.69
N THR A 60 -6.35 -23.13 -14.67
CA THR A 60 -7.02 -24.43 -14.81
C THR A 60 -8.53 -24.30 -14.92
N ASP A 61 -9.11 -23.30 -14.27
CA ASP A 61 -10.53 -22.94 -14.33
C ASP A 61 -10.71 -21.45 -14.65
N PRO A 62 -10.87 -21.07 -15.92
CA PRO A 62 -11.03 -19.67 -16.32
C PRO A 62 -12.28 -18.99 -15.73
N GLN A 63 -13.32 -19.73 -15.34
CA GLN A 63 -14.53 -19.16 -14.73
C GLN A 63 -14.23 -18.61 -13.34
N SER A 64 -13.24 -19.14 -12.65
CA SER A 64 -12.80 -18.66 -11.34
C SER A 64 -12.24 -17.23 -11.35
N LEU A 65 -11.92 -16.65 -12.52
CA LEU A 65 -11.58 -15.22 -12.64
C LEU A 65 -12.67 -14.32 -12.06
N ALA A 66 -13.94 -14.74 -12.11
CA ALA A 66 -15.04 -13.97 -11.53
C ALA A 66 -14.85 -13.69 -10.02
N LEU A 67 -14.22 -14.62 -9.29
CA LEU A 67 -13.92 -14.47 -7.86
C LEU A 67 -12.90 -13.35 -7.58
N GLY A 68 -12.03 -13.06 -8.54
CA GLY A 68 -11.03 -12.01 -8.42
C GLY A 68 -11.51 -10.61 -8.76
N VAL A 69 -12.69 -10.47 -9.39
CA VAL A 69 -13.20 -9.17 -9.84
C VAL A 69 -13.36 -8.16 -8.69
N PRO A 70 -13.94 -8.51 -7.51
CA PRO A 70 -14.08 -7.56 -6.42
C PRO A 70 -12.75 -7.00 -5.93
N PHE A 71 -11.72 -7.84 -5.81
CA PHE A 71 -10.37 -7.43 -5.46
C PHE A 71 -9.78 -6.47 -6.51
N SER A 72 -9.77 -6.91 -7.78
CA SER A 72 -9.19 -6.16 -8.89
C SER A 72 -9.85 -4.81 -9.08
N PHE A 73 -11.18 -4.77 -9.12
CA PHE A 73 -11.93 -3.52 -9.27
C PHE A 73 -11.61 -2.51 -8.16
N THR A 74 -11.64 -2.97 -6.90
CA THR A 74 -11.38 -2.13 -5.74
C THR A 74 -9.95 -1.61 -5.74
N LEU A 75 -8.96 -2.48 -5.96
CA LEU A 75 -7.55 -2.11 -5.99
C LEU A 75 -7.25 -1.10 -7.11
N LEU A 76 -7.75 -1.38 -8.32
CA LEU A 76 -7.55 -0.49 -9.47
C LEU A 76 -8.25 0.86 -9.28
N LEU A 77 -9.41 0.90 -8.62
CA LEU A 77 -10.10 2.14 -8.31
C LEU A 77 -9.29 2.99 -7.31
N ILE A 78 -8.72 2.36 -6.27
CA ILE A 78 -7.86 3.04 -5.30
C ILE A 78 -6.64 3.64 -6.02
N LEU A 79 -5.92 2.84 -6.81
CA LEU A 79 -4.74 3.28 -7.55
C LEU A 79 -5.10 4.36 -8.57
N PHE A 80 -6.20 4.21 -9.29
CA PHE A 80 -6.67 5.21 -10.25
C PHE A 80 -6.96 6.55 -9.58
N CYS A 81 -7.70 6.56 -8.46
CA CYS A 81 -8.01 7.79 -7.73
C CYS A 81 -6.73 8.42 -7.16
N HIS A 82 -5.79 7.62 -6.65
CA HIS A 82 -4.49 8.09 -6.17
C HIS A 82 -3.76 8.86 -7.29
N GLU A 83 -3.53 8.23 -8.44
CA GLU A 83 -2.83 8.86 -9.57
C GLU A 83 -3.59 10.07 -10.14
N MET A 84 -4.91 10.01 -10.16
CA MET A 84 -5.75 11.13 -10.62
C MET A 84 -5.72 12.31 -9.65
N GLY A 85 -5.49 12.08 -8.35
CA GLY A 85 -5.19 13.12 -7.38
C GLY A 85 -3.95 13.92 -7.78
N HIS A 86 -2.83 13.24 -7.99
CA HIS A 86 -1.59 13.86 -8.47
C HIS A 86 -1.78 14.56 -9.82
N TYR A 87 -2.39 13.86 -10.78
CA TYR A 87 -2.65 14.39 -12.11
C TYR A 87 -3.43 15.71 -12.07
N SER A 88 -4.51 15.75 -11.29
CA SER A 88 -5.42 16.90 -11.24
C SER A 88 -4.72 18.11 -10.64
N LEU A 89 -4.00 17.95 -9.52
CA LEU A 89 -3.31 19.05 -8.86
C LEU A 89 -2.07 19.50 -9.66
N ALA A 90 -1.32 18.56 -10.27
CA ALA A 90 -0.22 18.92 -11.15
C ALA A 90 -0.71 19.76 -12.37
N ARG A 91 -1.82 19.35 -12.98
CA ARG A 91 -2.44 20.12 -14.08
C ARG A 91 -2.92 21.49 -13.62
N TRP A 92 -3.50 21.59 -12.43
CA TRP A 92 -3.94 22.86 -11.86
C TRP A 92 -2.76 23.83 -11.65
N HIS A 93 -1.62 23.32 -11.19
CA HIS A 93 -0.37 24.09 -11.07
C HIS A 93 0.37 24.33 -12.40
N GLY A 94 -0.21 23.93 -13.54
CA GLY A 94 0.37 24.12 -14.87
C GLY A 94 1.53 23.17 -15.19
N ILE A 95 1.70 22.08 -14.41
CA ILE A 95 2.71 21.05 -14.65
C ILE A 95 2.14 20.09 -15.72
N GLN A 96 2.91 19.86 -16.78
CA GLN A 96 2.53 18.89 -17.80
C GLN A 96 2.67 17.47 -17.26
N THR A 97 1.59 16.70 -17.33
CA THR A 97 1.55 15.32 -16.85
C THR A 97 0.92 14.39 -17.86
N THR A 98 1.35 13.12 -17.87
CA THR A 98 0.68 12.06 -18.62
C THR A 98 -0.50 11.51 -17.84
N LEU A 99 -1.38 10.76 -18.51
CA LEU A 99 -2.32 9.88 -17.83
C LEU A 99 -1.56 8.78 -17.05
N PRO A 100 -2.19 8.11 -16.07
CA PRO A 100 -1.56 7.03 -15.33
C PRO A 100 -1.14 5.86 -16.22
N TYR A 101 0.05 5.34 -15.98
CA TYR A 101 0.53 4.07 -16.51
C TYR A 101 0.35 3.02 -15.41
N PHE A 102 -0.57 2.09 -15.61
CA PHE A 102 -0.72 0.93 -14.73
C PHE A 102 0.33 -0.12 -15.07
N ILE A 103 1.04 -0.61 -14.07
CA ILE A 103 2.15 -1.55 -14.29
C ILE A 103 1.70 -2.94 -13.89
N PRO A 104 1.46 -3.86 -14.86
CA PRO A 104 1.06 -5.22 -14.54
C PRO A 104 2.17 -5.92 -13.76
N GLY A 105 1.78 -6.74 -12.80
CA GLY A 105 2.66 -7.55 -11.96
C GLY A 105 2.29 -9.03 -12.01
N PRO A 106 3.10 -9.90 -11.40
CA PRO A 106 2.81 -11.31 -11.31
C PRO A 106 1.50 -11.59 -10.57
N PRO A 107 0.59 -12.42 -11.14
CA PRO A 107 -0.70 -12.70 -10.52
C PRO A 107 -0.61 -13.54 -9.22
N PHE A 108 0.50 -14.24 -9.01
CA PHE A 108 0.75 -14.97 -7.76
C PHE A 108 1.19 -14.06 -6.59
N LEU A 109 1.35 -12.76 -6.83
CA LEU A 109 1.54 -11.72 -5.82
C LEU A 109 0.25 -10.88 -5.70
N ILE A 110 0.30 -9.64 -6.19
CA ILE A 110 -0.82 -8.67 -6.13
C ILE A 110 -1.41 -8.45 -7.53
N GLY A 111 -0.70 -8.87 -8.57
CA GLY A 111 -1.07 -8.65 -9.97
C GLY A 111 -0.69 -7.27 -10.51
N THR A 112 -0.12 -6.40 -9.71
CA THR A 112 0.36 -5.07 -10.14
C THR A 112 1.56 -4.61 -9.34
N PHE A 113 2.39 -3.78 -9.95
CA PHE A 113 3.42 -2.98 -9.28
C PHE A 113 2.94 -1.54 -9.00
N GLY A 114 1.64 -1.28 -9.13
CA GLY A 114 1.03 0.03 -8.93
C GLY A 114 0.77 0.78 -10.23
N ALA A 115 0.59 2.08 -10.10
CA ALA A 115 0.42 2.99 -11.22
C ALA A 115 1.33 4.21 -11.02
N VAL A 116 1.69 4.88 -12.10
CA VAL A 116 2.55 6.06 -12.06
C VAL A 116 2.14 7.08 -13.11
N ILE A 117 2.23 8.36 -12.78
CA ILE A 117 2.17 9.46 -13.76
C ILE A 117 3.57 9.99 -14.06
N LYS A 118 3.80 10.44 -15.27
CA LYS A 118 5.03 11.12 -15.63
C LYS A 118 4.79 12.63 -15.65
N MET A 119 5.46 13.36 -14.77
CA MET A 119 5.46 14.81 -14.71
C MET A 119 6.64 15.37 -15.52
N ASN A 120 6.37 16.36 -16.38
CA ASN A 120 7.38 17.09 -17.13
C ASN A 120 7.43 18.53 -16.60
N GLY A 121 8.42 18.81 -15.78
CA GLY A 121 8.62 20.10 -15.13
C GLY A 121 8.73 20.00 -13.60
N MET A 122 9.35 21.00 -13.03
CA MET A 122 9.48 21.10 -11.57
C MET A 122 8.34 21.96 -11.00
N PRO A 123 7.82 21.63 -9.82
CA PRO A 123 6.91 22.51 -9.09
C PRO A 123 7.55 23.86 -8.84
N ARG A 124 6.79 24.93 -9.03
CA ARG A 124 7.31 26.31 -8.93
C ARG A 124 7.76 26.65 -7.51
N ASN A 125 7.02 26.17 -6.51
CA ASN A 125 7.26 26.46 -5.11
C ASN A 125 6.86 25.28 -4.22
N ARG A 126 7.15 25.39 -2.92
CA ARG A 126 6.83 24.37 -1.92
C ARG A 126 5.33 24.11 -1.78
N ALA A 127 4.47 25.12 -2.03
CA ALA A 127 3.01 24.95 -1.99
C ALA A 127 2.52 24.04 -3.12
N ALA A 128 2.97 24.28 -4.37
CA ALA A 128 2.64 23.43 -5.50
C ALA A 128 3.17 22.01 -5.33
N LEU A 129 4.40 21.85 -4.79
CA LEU A 129 4.98 20.55 -4.49
C LEU A 129 4.15 19.79 -3.48
N PHE A 130 3.74 20.47 -2.37
CA PHE A 130 2.90 19.89 -1.35
C PHE A 130 1.53 19.45 -1.92
N ASP A 131 0.86 20.37 -2.65
CA ASP A 131 -0.46 20.10 -3.20
C ASP A 131 -0.43 18.85 -4.11
N VAL A 132 0.58 18.74 -4.98
CA VAL A 132 0.73 17.58 -5.85
C VAL A 132 1.08 16.33 -5.05
N GLY A 133 2.08 16.39 -4.15
CA GLY A 133 2.53 15.24 -3.39
C GLY A 133 1.48 14.67 -2.43
N ALA A 134 0.67 15.51 -1.81
CA ALA A 134 -0.38 15.06 -0.89
C ALA A 134 -1.65 14.57 -1.60
N ALA A 135 -1.94 15.06 -2.82
CA ALA A 135 -3.21 14.82 -3.49
C ALA A 135 -3.50 13.33 -3.79
N GLY A 136 -2.47 12.56 -4.19
CA GLY A 136 -2.60 11.13 -4.44
C GLY A 136 -3.00 10.34 -3.20
N PRO A 137 -2.20 10.38 -2.13
CA PRO A 137 -2.53 9.72 -0.87
C PRO A 137 -3.93 10.07 -0.35
N TRP A 138 -4.32 11.34 -0.36
CA TRP A 138 -5.65 11.75 0.07
C TRP A 138 -6.76 11.19 -0.82
N ALA A 139 -6.61 11.26 -2.15
CA ALA A 139 -7.59 10.73 -3.10
C ALA A 139 -7.70 9.19 -3.01
N GLY A 140 -6.58 8.49 -2.85
CA GLY A 140 -6.54 7.05 -2.62
C GLY A 140 -7.26 6.65 -1.32
N MET A 141 -7.01 7.38 -0.22
CA MET A 141 -7.65 7.13 1.07
C MET A 141 -9.16 7.34 1.06
N VAL A 142 -9.68 8.29 0.27
CA VAL A 142 -11.14 8.49 0.11
C VAL A 142 -11.84 7.23 -0.42
N ILE A 143 -11.14 6.40 -1.18
CA ILE A 143 -11.67 5.12 -1.69
C ILE A 143 -11.27 3.95 -0.77
N ALA A 144 -10.04 3.93 -0.26
CA ALA A 144 -9.55 2.83 0.55
C ALA A 144 -10.30 2.70 1.89
N LEU A 145 -10.64 3.82 2.56
CA LEU A 145 -11.40 3.80 3.81
C LEU A 145 -12.79 3.15 3.67
N PRO A 146 -13.66 3.58 2.74
CA PRO A 146 -14.93 2.89 2.52
C PRO A 146 -14.75 1.44 2.06
N ALA A 147 -13.74 1.14 1.24
CA ALA A 147 -13.46 -0.23 0.80
C ALA A 147 -13.12 -1.14 1.98
N VAL A 148 -12.28 -0.70 2.92
CA VAL A 148 -11.99 -1.45 4.14
C VAL A 148 -13.27 -1.62 4.98
N ALA A 149 -14.05 -0.57 5.19
CA ALA A 149 -15.28 -0.66 5.99
C ALA A 149 -16.30 -1.64 5.40
N ILE A 150 -16.58 -1.51 4.10
CA ILE A 150 -17.51 -2.40 3.38
C ILE A 150 -16.95 -3.83 3.34
N GLY A 151 -15.67 -3.98 2.98
CA GLY A 151 -15.04 -5.27 2.90
C GLY A 151 -14.99 -6.00 4.24
N LEU A 152 -14.71 -5.31 5.34
CA LEU A 152 -14.77 -5.87 6.70
C LEU A 152 -16.20 -6.32 7.05
N SER A 153 -17.22 -5.53 6.73
CA SER A 153 -18.61 -5.91 6.99
C SER A 153 -19.07 -7.16 6.23
N TRP A 154 -18.36 -7.52 5.15
CA TRP A 154 -18.59 -8.74 4.36
C TRP A 154 -17.60 -9.88 4.71
N SER A 155 -16.68 -9.64 5.65
CA SER A 155 -15.69 -10.62 6.09
C SER A 155 -16.28 -11.57 7.13
N GLU A 156 -15.74 -12.79 7.23
CA GLU A 156 -16.19 -13.80 8.17
C GLU A 156 -15.29 -13.85 9.39
N ILE A 157 -15.90 -13.80 10.58
CA ILE A 157 -15.20 -13.96 11.85
C ILE A 157 -15.09 -15.45 12.15
N LEU A 158 -13.87 -15.92 12.33
CA LEU A 158 -13.57 -17.31 12.66
C LEU A 158 -13.05 -17.41 14.09
N PRO A 159 -13.34 -18.50 14.81
CA PRO A 159 -12.72 -18.76 16.10
C PRO A 159 -11.20 -18.85 15.94
N ARG A 160 -10.46 -18.16 16.80
CA ARG A 160 -8.99 -18.20 16.77
C ARG A 160 -8.48 -19.64 16.90
N GLN A 161 -7.74 -20.09 15.92
CA GLN A 161 -7.16 -21.42 15.89
C GLN A 161 -5.77 -21.39 16.55
N ILE A 162 -5.71 -21.76 17.84
CA ILE A 162 -4.44 -21.85 18.55
C ILE A 162 -3.62 -23.00 17.96
N GLY A 163 -2.46 -22.69 17.35
CA GLY A 163 -1.51 -23.65 16.80
C GLY A 163 -1.74 -24.08 15.35
N ALA A 164 -2.66 -23.43 14.63
CA ALA A 164 -2.80 -23.55 13.17
C ALA A 164 -2.66 -22.15 12.56
N GLU A 165 -1.45 -21.64 12.53
CA GLU A 165 -1.17 -20.36 11.87
C GLU A 165 -1.27 -20.54 10.36
N ALA A 166 -1.99 -19.65 9.68
CA ALA A 166 -2.03 -19.63 8.23
C ALA A 166 -0.61 -19.51 7.67
N PRO A 167 -0.24 -20.23 6.60
CA PRO A 167 1.10 -20.14 6.01
C PRO A 167 1.48 -18.72 5.58
N PHE A 168 0.47 -17.90 5.29
CA PHE A 168 0.60 -16.49 4.94
C PHE A 168 -0.51 -15.69 5.61
N ALA A 169 -0.13 -14.60 6.28
CA ALA A 169 -1.06 -13.67 6.88
C ALA A 169 -0.68 -12.22 6.54
N LEU A 170 -1.69 -11.38 6.44
CA LEU A 170 -1.52 -9.94 6.30
C LEU A 170 -1.29 -9.33 7.69
N GLY A 171 -0.28 -8.49 7.81
CA GLY A 171 -0.08 -7.69 8.99
C GLY A 171 -1.11 -6.58 9.12
N THR A 172 -1.10 -5.89 10.24
CA THR A 172 -2.07 -4.83 10.53
C THR A 172 -1.42 -3.46 10.62
N SER A 173 -2.25 -2.43 10.62
CA SER A 173 -1.90 -1.06 10.96
C SER A 173 -2.90 -0.52 11.98
N PHE A 174 -2.52 0.51 12.72
CA PHE A 174 -3.43 1.13 13.67
C PHE A 174 -4.80 1.47 13.06
N LEU A 175 -4.82 2.01 11.84
CA LEU A 175 -6.07 2.37 11.17
C LEU A 175 -6.88 1.13 10.78
N PHE A 176 -6.23 0.05 10.35
CA PHE A 176 -6.93 -1.19 9.99
C PHE A 176 -7.54 -1.87 11.23
N ASP A 177 -6.80 -1.93 12.34
CA ASP A 177 -7.28 -2.48 13.62
C ASP A 177 -8.45 -1.66 14.18
N LEU A 178 -8.32 -0.32 14.16
CA LEU A 178 -9.39 0.58 14.56
C LEU A 178 -10.68 0.35 13.73
N MET A 179 -10.54 0.20 12.41
CA MET A 179 -11.68 -0.08 11.54
C MET A 179 -12.24 -1.48 11.77
N GLY A 180 -11.40 -2.48 12.03
CA GLY A 180 -11.81 -3.82 12.42
C GLY A 180 -12.68 -3.80 13.68
N THR A 181 -12.20 -3.15 14.72
CA THR A 181 -12.96 -2.99 15.97
C THR A 181 -14.29 -2.23 15.77
N LEU A 182 -14.28 -1.14 14.99
CA LEU A 182 -15.46 -0.33 14.75
C LEU A 182 -16.52 -1.04 13.89
N VAL A 183 -16.11 -1.83 12.90
CA VAL A 183 -17.02 -2.46 11.93
C VAL A 183 -17.49 -3.83 12.40
N LEU A 184 -16.57 -4.66 12.93
CA LEU A 184 -16.85 -6.03 13.36
C LEU A 184 -17.29 -6.10 14.82
N GLY A 185 -17.00 -5.07 15.63
CA GLY A 185 -17.32 -5.05 17.06
C GLY A 185 -16.49 -6.01 17.90
N VAL A 186 -15.38 -6.51 17.37
CA VAL A 186 -14.48 -7.46 18.03
C VAL A 186 -13.03 -6.96 17.95
N ASP A 187 -12.20 -7.39 18.89
CA ASP A 187 -10.77 -7.16 18.83
C ASP A 187 -10.15 -8.15 17.84
N LEU A 188 -9.43 -7.64 16.84
CA LEU A 188 -8.78 -8.47 15.81
C LEU A 188 -7.66 -9.35 16.40
N ASP A 189 -7.15 -9.01 17.58
CA ASP A 189 -6.16 -9.84 18.28
C ASP A 189 -6.78 -11.08 18.95
N GLU A 190 -8.11 -11.13 19.13
CA GLU A 190 -8.82 -12.23 19.78
C GLU A 190 -9.46 -13.22 18.82
N VAL A 191 -9.60 -12.87 17.54
CA VAL A 191 -10.31 -13.65 16.51
C VAL A 191 -9.47 -13.79 15.24
N ASP A 192 -9.75 -14.82 14.47
CA ASP A 192 -9.28 -14.92 13.09
C ASP A 192 -10.34 -14.33 12.17
N VAL A 193 -9.94 -13.58 11.16
CA VAL A 193 -10.87 -12.97 10.19
C VAL A 193 -10.51 -13.42 8.79
N MET A 194 -11.45 -14.07 8.11
CA MET A 194 -11.33 -14.34 6.69
C MET A 194 -11.80 -13.12 5.91
N LEU A 195 -10.85 -12.32 5.46
CA LEU A 195 -11.12 -11.05 4.80
C LEU A 195 -11.79 -11.23 3.44
N HIS A 196 -12.87 -10.48 3.23
CA HIS A 196 -13.48 -10.37 1.91
C HIS A 196 -12.51 -9.70 0.92
N PRO A 197 -12.48 -10.06 -0.39
CA PRO A 197 -11.55 -9.50 -1.39
C PRO A 197 -11.52 -7.97 -1.45
N VAL A 198 -12.64 -7.30 -1.17
CA VAL A 198 -12.72 -5.84 -1.08
C VAL A 198 -11.92 -5.30 0.12
N ALA A 199 -11.98 -5.99 1.29
CA ALA A 199 -11.18 -5.61 2.46
C ALA A 199 -9.68 -5.80 2.19
N VAL A 200 -9.31 -6.89 1.53
CA VAL A 200 -7.91 -7.16 1.13
C VAL A 200 -7.42 -6.06 0.19
N ALA A 201 -8.20 -5.66 -0.80
CA ALA A 201 -7.85 -4.57 -1.71
C ALA A 201 -7.73 -3.23 -0.98
N GLY A 202 -8.61 -2.94 -0.01
CA GLY A 202 -8.54 -1.77 0.86
C GLY A 202 -7.28 -1.76 1.73
N TRP A 203 -6.92 -2.92 2.30
CA TRP A 203 -5.67 -3.13 3.04
C TRP A 203 -4.44 -2.81 2.16
N PHE A 204 -4.42 -3.30 0.91
CA PHE A 204 -3.38 -2.91 -0.05
C PHE A 204 -3.39 -1.41 -0.34
N GLY A 205 -4.56 -0.78 -0.35
CA GLY A 205 -4.69 0.68 -0.45
C GLY A 205 -3.99 1.41 0.70
N PHE A 206 -4.15 0.95 1.94
CA PHE A 206 -3.43 1.49 3.09
C PHE A 206 -1.92 1.24 3.00
N PHE A 207 -1.53 0.03 2.62
CA PHE A 207 -0.12 -0.34 2.46
C PHE A 207 0.59 0.51 1.41
N VAL A 208 -0.02 0.69 0.23
CA VAL A 208 0.52 1.54 -0.85
C VAL A 208 0.57 3.00 -0.41
N THR A 209 -0.47 3.50 0.27
CA THR A 209 -0.49 4.86 0.80
C THR A 209 0.65 5.07 1.80
N PHE A 210 0.84 4.14 2.72
CA PHE A 210 1.94 4.18 3.68
C PHE A 210 3.31 4.19 2.98
N LEU A 211 3.54 3.30 1.99
CA LEU A 211 4.82 3.26 1.27
C LEU A 211 5.09 4.56 0.49
N ASN A 212 4.06 5.14 -0.14
CA ASN A 212 4.18 6.42 -0.84
C ASN A 212 4.41 7.59 0.13
N LEU A 213 3.88 7.52 1.35
CA LEU A 213 4.08 8.54 2.37
C LEU A 213 5.39 8.43 3.15
N LEU A 214 6.26 7.46 2.86
CA LEU A 214 7.62 7.45 3.41
C LEU A 214 8.32 8.79 3.11
N PRO A 215 8.89 9.48 4.12
CA PRO A 215 9.46 10.82 3.94
C PRO A 215 10.86 10.78 3.30
N VAL A 216 11.00 10.03 2.19
CA VAL A 216 12.29 9.75 1.54
C VAL A 216 12.24 10.10 0.07
N GLY A 217 13.24 10.83 -0.40
CA GLY A 217 13.48 11.09 -1.81
C GLY A 217 12.31 11.75 -2.53
N GLN A 218 11.90 11.14 -3.64
CA GLN A 218 10.83 11.66 -4.52
C GLN A 218 9.49 10.93 -4.31
N LEU A 219 9.33 10.17 -3.23
CA LEU A 219 8.02 9.65 -2.83
C LEU A 219 7.09 10.80 -2.40
N ASP A 220 5.80 10.55 -2.36
CA ASP A 220 4.80 11.56 -1.96
C ASP A 220 5.09 12.13 -0.58
N GLY A 221 5.44 11.27 0.39
CA GLY A 221 5.90 11.68 1.70
C GLY A 221 7.20 12.49 1.67
N GLY A 222 8.10 12.21 0.72
CA GLY A 222 9.28 13.03 0.45
C GLY A 222 8.92 14.45 0.01
N HIS A 223 7.95 14.59 -0.89
CA HIS A 223 7.41 15.89 -1.31
C HIS A 223 6.77 16.66 -0.15
N VAL A 224 5.96 15.98 0.66
CA VAL A 224 5.34 16.56 1.87
C VAL A 224 6.38 16.98 2.88
N ALA A 225 7.37 16.14 3.17
CA ALA A 225 8.45 16.42 4.13
C ALA A 225 9.32 17.59 3.65
N TYR A 226 9.69 17.63 2.37
CA TYR A 226 10.43 18.76 1.81
C TYR A 226 9.62 20.07 1.87
N ALA A 227 8.33 20.00 1.55
CA ALA A 227 7.47 21.17 1.62
C ALA A 227 7.34 21.73 3.06
N LEU A 228 7.29 20.86 4.07
CA LEU A 228 7.24 21.27 5.49
C LEU A 228 8.58 21.76 6.02
N LEU A 229 9.66 21.02 5.75
CA LEU A 229 10.93 21.14 6.48
C LEU A 229 12.04 21.85 5.67
N GLY A 230 11.86 22.01 4.34
CA GLY A 230 12.90 22.55 3.46
C GLY A 230 14.16 21.66 3.50
N ASP A 231 15.32 22.30 3.64
CA ASP A 231 16.62 21.60 3.64
C ASP A 231 16.78 20.52 4.73
N ARG A 232 16.02 20.64 5.85
CA ARG A 232 16.01 19.63 6.92
C ARG A 232 15.41 18.29 6.47
N HIS A 233 14.67 18.26 5.35
CA HIS A 233 14.17 17.04 4.74
C HIS A 233 15.29 16.00 4.55
N ARG A 234 16.49 16.41 4.13
CA ARG A 234 17.63 15.48 3.92
C ARG A 234 17.98 14.69 5.19
N LEU A 235 17.92 15.34 6.36
CA LEU A 235 18.15 14.66 7.63
C LEU A 235 17.04 13.64 7.95
N VAL A 236 15.79 14.02 7.70
CA VAL A 236 14.63 13.14 7.90
C VAL A 236 14.70 11.93 6.97
N SER A 237 14.99 12.12 5.67
CA SER A 237 15.11 11.03 4.70
C SER A 237 16.21 10.03 5.09
N ARG A 238 17.38 10.53 5.50
CA ARG A 238 18.50 9.66 5.93
C ARG A 238 18.17 8.94 7.23
N GLY A 239 17.55 9.65 8.20
CA GLY A 239 17.08 9.03 9.44
C GLY A 239 16.06 7.93 9.20
N PHE A 240 15.11 8.16 8.27
CA PHE A 240 14.12 7.13 7.91
C PHE A 240 14.75 5.92 7.23
N LEU A 241 15.76 6.10 6.39
CA LEU A 241 16.51 4.97 5.81
C LEU A 241 17.15 4.11 6.90
N VAL A 242 17.74 4.74 7.92
CA VAL A 242 18.28 4.03 9.10
C VAL A 242 17.17 3.30 9.85
N VAL A 243 15.99 3.92 10.02
CA VAL A 243 14.83 3.26 10.65
C VAL A 243 14.40 2.03 9.88
N LEU A 244 14.27 2.09 8.53
CA LEU A 244 13.90 0.92 7.71
C LEU A 244 14.92 -0.22 7.84
N ILE A 245 16.21 0.11 7.82
CA ILE A 245 17.27 -0.88 8.04
C ILE A 245 17.18 -1.47 9.45
N SER A 246 16.89 -0.64 10.46
CA SER A 246 16.75 -1.10 11.84
C SER A 246 15.55 -2.03 12.01
N LEU A 247 14.42 -1.75 11.34
CA LEU A 247 13.23 -2.61 11.36
C LEU A 247 13.51 -4.02 10.82
N TYR A 248 14.42 -4.16 9.86
CA TYR A 248 14.86 -5.47 9.37
C TYR A 248 15.54 -6.30 10.45
N PHE A 249 16.34 -5.69 11.33
CA PHE A 249 17.09 -6.38 12.37
C PHE A 249 16.30 -6.67 13.65
N LEU A 250 15.06 -6.17 13.74
CA LEU A 250 14.20 -6.48 14.90
C LEU A 250 13.76 -7.96 14.88
N PRO A 251 13.61 -8.62 16.03
CA PRO A 251 13.00 -9.94 16.12
C PRO A 251 11.61 -9.94 15.47
N GLY A 252 11.38 -10.85 14.50
CA GLY A 252 10.15 -10.86 13.70
C GLY A 252 10.07 -9.76 12.63
N GLY A 253 11.18 -9.05 12.38
CA GLY A 253 11.24 -8.02 11.35
C GLY A 253 10.98 -8.55 9.94
N TRP A 254 10.32 -7.73 9.13
CA TRP A 254 10.02 -8.10 7.75
C TRP A 254 11.24 -7.90 6.82
N ASN A 255 11.63 -8.95 6.11
CA ASN A 255 12.79 -8.91 5.20
C ASN A 255 12.63 -7.89 4.06
N GLY A 256 11.41 -7.53 3.71
CA GLY A 256 11.12 -6.51 2.71
C GLY A 256 11.64 -5.11 3.07
N TRP A 257 11.88 -4.80 4.34
CA TRP A 257 12.45 -3.50 4.73
C TRP A 257 13.85 -3.27 4.18
N LEU A 258 14.69 -4.32 4.15
CA LEU A 258 16.01 -4.20 3.53
C LEU A 258 15.90 -3.97 2.03
N LEU A 259 15.00 -4.70 1.35
CA LEU A 259 14.75 -4.51 -0.08
C LEU A 259 14.27 -3.06 -0.36
N TRP A 260 13.34 -2.54 0.45
CA TRP A 260 12.85 -1.16 0.32
C TRP A 260 13.96 -0.14 0.59
N ALA A 261 14.79 -0.34 1.61
CA ALA A 261 15.92 0.52 1.89
C ALA A 261 16.92 0.59 0.72
N LEU A 262 17.23 -0.57 0.11
CA LEU A 262 18.09 -0.64 -1.07
C LEU A 262 17.44 0.04 -2.29
N LEU A 263 16.16 -0.18 -2.53
CA LEU A 263 15.42 0.46 -3.63
C LEU A 263 15.39 1.99 -3.47
N LEU A 264 15.12 2.48 -2.27
CA LEU A 264 15.13 3.92 -1.96
C LEU A 264 16.51 4.53 -2.14
N PHE A 265 17.55 3.80 -1.73
CA PHE A 265 18.92 4.30 -1.82
C PHE A 265 19.45 4.34 -3.26
N PHE A 266 19.28 3.26 -4.03
CA PHE A 266 19.88 3.12 -5.34
C PHE A 266 19.01 3.64 -6.49
N VAL A 267 17.68 3.50 -6.40
CA VAL A 267 16.75 3.77 -7.52
C VAL A 267 16.04 5.11 -7.35
N LEU A 268 15.42 5.33 -6.20
CA LEU A 268 14.57 6.52 -5.97
C LEU A 268 15.35 7.73 -5.44
N ARG A 269 16.64 7.56 -5.13
CA ARG A 269 17.53 8.58 -4.57
C ARG A 269 16.99 9.16 -3.25
N VAL A 270 17.87 9.31 -2.27
CA VAL A 270 17.51 9.79 -0.93
C VAL A 270 17.22 11.31 -0.92
N ASP A 271 17.91 12.05 -1.79
CA ASP A 271 17.81 13.50 -1.85
C ASP A 271 16.68 13.94 -2.81
N HIS A 272 15.88 14.88 -2.35
CA HIS A 272 14.82 15.52 -3.14
C HIS A 272 15.41 16.65 -4.01
N PRO A 273 15.02 16.76 -5.30
CA PRO A 273 15.39 17.90 -6.11
C PRO A 273 14.71 19.17 -5.57
N ASP A 274 15.41 20.30 -5.67
CA ASP A 274 14.92 21.57 -5.18
C ASP A 274 13.76 22.12 -6.03
N THR A 275 12.86 22.89 -5.41
CA THR A 275 11.86 23.71 -6.11
C THR A 275 12.48 24.98 -6.68
N VAL A 276 11.83 25.63 -7.66
CA VAL A 276 12.31 26.90 -8.23
C VAL A 276 12.37 27.99 -7.17
N ASP A 277 11.32 28.12 -6.34
CA ASP A 277 11.28 28.98 -5.17
C ASP A 277 11.38 28.11 -3.90
N ARG A 278 12.51 28.26 -3.18
CA ARG A 278 12.82 27.51 -1.95
C ARG A 278 12.35 28.22 -0.69
N ASP A 279 12.21 29.54 -0.75
CA ASP A 279 12.16 30.38 0.45
C ASP A 279 10.72 30.58 0.93
N THR A 280 9.72 30.50 0.06
CA THR A 280 8.32 30.68 0.42
C THR A 280 7.81 29.50 1.25
N PRO A 281 7.50 29.70 2.56
CA PRO A 281 6.97 28.65 3.41
C PRO A 281 5.53 28.30 3.06
N LEU A 282 5.06 27.14 3.53
CA LEU A 282 3.65 26.75 3.42
C LEU A 282 2.75 27.70 4.22
N ASP A 283 1.61 28.05 3.66
CA ASP A 283 0.53 28.74 4.36
C ASP A 283 -0.06 27.87 5.49
N ARG A 284 -0.85 28.49 6.39
CA ARG A 284 -1.40 27.81 7.58
C ARG A 284 -2.28 26.61 7.22
N LYS A 285 -3.09 26.69 6.15
CA LYS A 285 -3.99 25.61 5.73
C LYS A 285 -3.21 24.40 5.21
N ARG A 286 -2.24 24.65 4.32
CA ARG A 286 -1.37 23.59 3.80
C ARG A 286 -0.52 22.96 4.87
N ARG A 287 -0.03 23.77 5.84
CA ARG A 287 0.72 23.24 6.99
C ARG A 287 -0.14 22.31 7.84
N ALA A 288 -1.38 22.67 8.13
CA ALA A 288 -2.32 21.80 8.86
C ALA A 288 -2.60 20.49 8.09
N LEU A 289 -2.85 20.59 6.77
CA LEU A 289 -3.07 19.41 5.93
C LEU A 289 -1.82 18.53 5.82
N ALA A 290 -0.62 19.12 5.80
CA ALA A 290 0.63 18.37 5.81
C ALA A 290 0.82 17.58 7.12
N TRP A 291 0.47 18.15 8.26
CA TRP A 291 0.46 17.40 9.53
C TRP A 291 -0.62 16.31 9.54
N ALA A 292 -1.80 16.57 8.98
CA ALA A 292 -2.80 15.53 8.81
C ALA A 292 -2.30 14.38 7.90
N THR A 293 -1.51 14.70 6.86
CA THR A 293 -0.86 13.68 6.02
C THR A 293 0.16 12.85 6.80
N VAL A 294 0.91 13.48 7.71
CA VAL A 294 1.82 12.76 8.64
C VAL A 294 1.03 11.84 9.58
N VAL A 295 -0.14 12.26 10.06
CA VAL A 295 -1.02 11.40 10.86
C VAL A 295 -1.49 10.19 10.05
N ILE A 296 -1.90 10.37 8.79
CA ILE A 296 -2.27 9.26 7.89
C ILE A 296 -1.09 8.29 7.73
N PHE A 297 0.12 8.80 7.54
CA PHE A 297 1.32 7.97 7.44
C PHE A 297 1.47 7.04 8.65
N PHE A 298 1.42 7.59 9.88
CA PHE A 298 1.53 6.77 11.08
C PHE A 298 0.33 5.84 11.29
N ALA A 299 -0.87 6.28 10.95
CA ALA A 299 -2.08 5.48 11.08
C ALA A 299 -2.10 4.27 10.13
N THR A 300 -1.50 4.40 8.93
CA THR A 300 -1.38 3.33 7.93
C THR A 300 -0.06 2.56 8.02
N PHE A 301 0.85 2.92 8.94
CA PHE A 301 2.14 2.25 9.11
C PHE A 301 1.97 0.77 9.48
N MET A 302 2.64 -0.10 8.74
CA MET A 302 2.62 -1.55 8.93
C MET A 302 4.04 -2.05 9.20
N PRO A 303 4.44 -2.29 10.47
CA PRO A 303 5.80 -2.73 10.79
C PRO A 303 6.16 -4.07 10.15
N VAL A 304 5.22 -4.99 10.08
CA VAL A 304 5.34 -6.32 9.47
C VAL A 304 4.15 -6.53 8.53
N PRO A 305 4.23 -6.05 7.26
CA PRO A 305 3.09 -6.12 6.35
C PRO A 305 2.68 -7.55 5.97
N PHE A 306 3.65 -8.45 5.90
CA PHE A 306 3.43 -9.85 5.53
C PHE A 306 4.11 -10.78 6.53
N VAL A 307 3.34 -11.68 7.09
CA VAL A 307 3.81 -12.74 7.98
C VAL A 307 3.83 -14.05 7.18
N ILE A 308 4.99 -14.66 7.08
CA ILE A 308 5.15 -15.99 6.48
C ILE A 308 5.45 -16.95 7.63
N ASN A 309 4.49 -17.81 7.94
CA ASN A 309 4.66 -18.82 8.96
C ASN A 309 5.22 -20.08 8.31
N GLU A 310 6.29 -20.64 8.88
CA GLU A 310 6.78 -21.94 8.46
C GLU A 310 5.70 -22.98 8.80
N THR A 311 5.20 -23.68 7.77
CA THR A 311 4.24 -24.77 7.98
C THR A 311 4.88 -25.78 8.95
N PRO A 312 4.18 -26.15 10.03
CA PRO A 312 4.67 -27.21 10.89
C PRO A 312 4.93 -28.47 10.05
N THR A 313 6.12 -29.02 10.14
CA THR A 313 6.56 -30.21 9.37
C THR A 313 5.80 -31.50 9.73
N SER A 314 4.82 -31.42 10.61
CA SER A 314 3.88 -32.50 10.94
C SER A 314 2.46 -31.98 10.79
N PRO A 315 1.58 -32.66 10.02
CA PRO A 315 0.17 -32.34 10.03
C PRO A 315 -0.35 -32.59 11.44
N ALA A 316 -0.59 -31.53 12.20
CA ALA A 316 -1.42 -31.64 13.39
C ALA A 316 -2.78 -32.13 12.88
N GLU A 317 -3.14 -33.39 13.21
CA GLU A 317 -4.49 -33.90 12.91
C GLU A 317 -5.49 -32.85 13.41
N PRO A 318 -6.40 -32.36 12.56
CA PRO A 318 -7.38 -31.37 12.94
C PRO A 318 -8.10 -31.88 14.19
N ARG A 319 -8.08 -31.12 15.30
CA ARG A 319 -8.81 -31.47 16.53
C ARG A 319 -10.30 -31.70 16.28
N TYR A 320 -10.81 -31.24 15.18
CA TYR A 320 -12.14 -31.45 14.64
C TYR A 320 -12.41 -32.94 14.38
N GLU A 321 -11.51 -33.67 13.73
CA GLU A 321 -11.69 -35.12 13.48
C GLU A 321 -11.71 -35.96 14.76
N ARG A 322 -10.98 -35.56 15.80
CA ARG A 322 -11.03 -36.27 17.09
C ARG A 322 -12.36 -36.12 17.83
N ARG A 323 -13.13 -35.06 17.58
CA ARG A 323 -14.39 -34.81 18.29
C ARG A 323 -15.59 -35.47 17.62
N TYR A 324 -15.45 -35.88 16.35
CA TYR A 324 -16.51 -36.49 15.53
C TYR A 324 -16.23 -37.92 15.08
N ARG A 325 -15.21 -38.59 15.65
CA ARG A 325 -15.12 -40.03 15.54
C ARG A 325 -16.32 -40.64 16.25
N GLY A 326 -17.33 -40.96 15.47
CA GLY A 326 -18.58 -41.54 15.99
C GLY A 326 -18.34 -42.86 16.70
N PRO A 327 -19.34 -43.38 17.46
CA PRO A 327 -19.24 -44.63 18.19
C PRO A 327 -18.81 -45.82 17.34
N GLN A 328 -19.03 -45.80 16.03
CA GLN A 328 -18.70 -46.88 15.10
C GLN A 328 -17.21 -47.06 14.81
N GLU A 329 -16.43 -45.94 14.78
CA GLU A 329 -14.97 -46.06 14.57
C GLU A 329 -14.24 -46.57 15.82
N LYS A 330 -14.73 -46.28 17.04
CA LYS A 330 -14.23 -46.89 18.28
C LYS A 330 -14.44 -48.39 18.34
N LEU A 331 -15.51 -48.91 17.73
CA LEU A 331 -15.79 -50.31 17.64
C LEU A 331 -14.83 -51.05 16.67
N LEU A 332 -14.40 -50.38 15.60
CA LEU A 332 -13.42 -50.94 14.65
C LEU A 332 -12.00 -51.04 15.27
N GLU A 333 -11.57 -50.03 16.06
CA GLU A 333 -10.28 -50.08 16.77
C GLU A 333 -10.24 -51.19 17.83
N VAL A 334 -11.36 -51.42 18.52
CA VAL A 334 -11.48 -52.53 19.50
C VAL A 334 -11.47 -53.91 18.83
N GLN A 335 -11.99 -54.01 17.59
CA GLN A 335 -11.97 -55.27 16.82
C GLN A 335 -10.61 -55.60 16.17
N LEU A 336 -9.78 -54.57 15.91
CA LEU A 336 -8.45 -54.69 15.30
C LEU A 336 -7.31 -54.77 16.34
N ALA A 337 -7.60 -54.58 17.62
CA ALA A 337 -6.60 -54.76 18.66
C ALA A 337 -6.14 -56.23 18.76
N PRO A 338 -4.84 -56.54 18.73
CA PRO A 338 -4.34 -57.88 18.82
C PRO A 338 -4.81 -58.49 20.16
N ARG A 339 -5.49 -59.67 20.07
CA ARG A 339 -5.93 -60.44 21.24
C ARG A 339 -4.72 -60.76 22.12
N PRO A 340 -4.78 -60.54 23.44
CA PRO A 340 -3.70 -60.94 24.33
C PRO A 340 -3.54 -62.45 24.25
N ALA A 341 -2.30 -62.90 24.05
CA ALA A 341 -1.95 -64.34 23.98
C ALA A 341 -2.48 -65.05 25.23
N SER A 342 -3.33 -66.09 25.04
CA SER A 342 -3.80 -66.94 26.10
C SER A 342 -2.62 -67.65 26.75
N ARG A 343 -2.32 -67.34 28.02
CA ARG A 343 -1.41 -68.12 28.85
C ARG A 343 -1.99 -69.51 29.02
N SER A 344 -1.35 -70.46 28.37
CA SER A 344 -1.53 -71.88 28.65
C SER A 344 -1.04 -72.16 30.04
N ILE A 345 -1.95 -72.46 30.97
CA ILE A 345 -1.62 -73.05 32.28
C ILE A 345 -1.49 -74.53 32.00
N MET A 346 -0.27 -74.99 31.81
CA MET A 346 0.06 -76.41 31.89
C MET A 346 0.49 -76.70 33.34
N GLY A 347 -0.40 -77.33 34.09
CA GLY A 347 -0.11 -77.77 35.45
C GLY A 347 0.72 -79.06 35.44
N ASP A 348 1.72 -79.07 36.25
CA ASP A 348 2.53 -80.24 36.59
C ASP A 348 1.72 -81.33 37.24
N ARG A 349 1.99 -82.55 36.80
CA ARG A 349 2.13 -83.73 37.58
C ARG A 349 3.35 -84.49 37.14
#